data_fe8707297bb7d2b27ff8d5066aa51b19
#
_entry.id   fe8707297bb7d2b27ff8d5066aa51b19
#
_cell.length_a   1.000
_cell.length_b   1.000
_cell.length_c   1.000
_cell.angle_alpha   90.00
_cell.angle_beta   90.00
_cell.angle_gamma   90.00
#
_symmetry.space_group_name_H-M   'P 1'
#
loop_
_entity.id
_entity.type
_entity.pdbx_description
1 polymer ?
#
loop_
_entity_poly.entity_id
_entity_poly.type
_entity_poly.pdbx_seq_one_letter_code
_entity_poly.pdbx_strand_id
1 'polypeptide(L)'
;MAPYRVISIDLSGHGLSSWRSADATYNLWDDLPHLVEIVDQLNLNKVVLMGHSRGAAIAILLAGVLAERAQALIMIDGLLANFVDERNAAQQLKNFVRDHRKYTKRPDRYFKSEEAFIARRCTYGFDENSAKLLAPRALELSSLGFRLRSDPRLYGISANGFRQKQRSDLYREIVSPALAVFAGADELSPTDYRRTMLDEAKIAMHTLQIERYPGTHHLHMDDGLAPMLASRCRAFLDQCT
;
A
#
# COMPACT_ATOMS: atom_id res chain seq x y z
N MET A 1 -6.35 -9.67 -25.73
CA MET A 1 -5.86 -10.32 -24.50
C MET A 1 -5.04 -9.31 -23.71
N ALA A 2 -5.16 -9.29 -22.39
CA ALA A 2 -4.24 -8.51 -21.57
C ALA A 2 -2.83 -9.09 -21.76
N PRO A 3 -1.79 -8.29 -22.02
CA PRO A 3 -0.44 -8.79 -22.27
C PRO A 3 0.25 -9.33 -21.01
N TYR A 4 -0.32 -9.09 -19.84
CA TYR A 4 0.25 -9.47 -18.55
C TYR A 4 -0.67 -10.40 -17.77
N ARG A 5 -0.09 -11.40 -17.10
CA ARG A 5 -0.77 -12.15 -16.04
C ARG A 5 -0.77 -11.27 -14.78
N VAL A 6 -1.95 -10.89 -14.30
CA VAL A 6 -2.11 -10.08 -13.08
C VAL A 6 -2.43 -11.00 -11.90
N ILE A 7 -1.70 -10.83 -10.80
CA ILE A 7 -1.91 -11.54 -9.55
C ILE A 7 -2.20 -10.49 -8.47
N SER A 8 -3.44 -10.47 -7.97
CA SER A 8 -3.84 -9.61 -6.85
C SER A 8 -3.89 -10.44 -5.57
N ILE A 9 -3.21 -9.98 -4.53
CA ILE A 9 -3.07 -10.71 -3.26
C ILE A 9 -3.84 -9.95 -2.18
N ASP A 10 -4.74 -10.63 -1.48
CA ASP A 10 -5.24 -10.15 -0.21
C ASP A 10 -4.14 -10.38 0.83
N LEU A 11 -3.52 -9.32 1.33
CA LEU A 11 -2.52 -9.43 2.40
C LEU A 11 -3.15 -9.98 3.68
N SER A 12 -2.33 -10.50 4.60
CA SER A 12 -2.81 -10.94 5.92
C SER A 12 -3.71 -9.89 6.57
N GLY A 13 -4.87 -10.31 7.07
CA GLY A 13 -5.85 -9.41 7.67
C GLY A 13 -6.72 -8.62 6.71
N HIS A 14 -6.61 -8.86 5.40
CA HIS A 14 -7.44 -8.22 4.36
C HIS A 14 -8.25 -9.26 3.58
N GLY A 15 -9.37 -8.82 3.04
CA GLY A 15 -10.18 -9.59 2.09
C GLY A 15 -10.54 -10.99 2.56
N LEU A 16 -10.11 -12.01 1.83
CA LEU A 16 -10.35 -13.42 2.13
C LEU A 16 -9.16 -14.10 2.82
N SER A 17 -8.04 -13.41 2.99
CA SER A 17 -6.88 -13.94 3.71
C SER A 17 -7.12 -13.96 5.22
N SER A 18 -6.52 -14.94 5.88
CA SER A 18 -6.62 -15.11 7.32
C SER A 18 -6.07 -13.90 8.09
N TRP A 19 -6.65 -13.65 9.24
CA TRP A 19 -6.08 -12.72 10.22
C TRP A 19 -4.88 -13.38 10.91
N ARG A 20 -3.91 -12.58 11.30
CA ARG A 20 -2.79 -13.05 12.12
C ARG A 20 -3.25 -13.41 13.52
N SER A 21 -2.50 -14.27 14.23
CA SER A 21 -2.77 -14.61 15.63
C SER A 21 -2.88 -13.35 16.51
N ALA A 22 -3.55 -13.44 17.65
CA ALA A 22 -3.89 -12.28 18.48
C ALA A 22 -2.66 -11.53 19.02
N ASP A 23 -1.53 -12.20 19.14
CA ASP A 23 -0.25 -11.68 19.60
C ASP A 23 0.63 -11.11 18.47
N ALA A 24 0.26 -11.36 17.21
CA ALA A 24 1.02 -10.88 16.06
C ALA A 24 0.66 -9.43 15.68
N THR A 25 1.55 -8.81 14.94
CA THR A 25 1.47 -7.43 14.46
C THR A 25 1.22 -7.36 12.96
N TYR A 26 0.99 -6.15 12.44
CA TYR A 26 0.81 -5.85 11.02
C TYR A 26 1.78 -4.74 10.58
N ASN A 27 3.08 -4.93 10.78
CA ASN A 27 4.08 -4.03 10.24
C ASN A 27 4.22 -4.20 8.72
N LEU A 28 4.86 -3.24 8.05
CA LEU A 28 5.06 -3.28 6.60
C LEU A 28 5.86 -4.50 6.12
N TRP A 29 6.81 -4.95 6.93
CA TRP A 29 7.71 -6.07 6.62
C TRP A 29 7.15 -7.45 7.00
N ASP A 30 6.06 -7.50 7.78
CA ASP A 30 5.52 -8.77 8.29
C ASP A 30 4.96 -9.69 7.18
N ASP A 31 4.55 -9.10 6.04
CA ASP A 31 4.04 -9.86 4.89
C ASP A 31 5.14 -10.29 3.91
N LEU A 32 6.36 -9.77 4.01
CA LEU A 32 7.42 -10.06 3.03
C LEU A 32 7.76 -11.56 2.89
N PRO A 33 7.92 -12.35 3.98
CA PRO A 33 8.19 -13.77 3.84
C PRO A 33 7.10 -14.51 3.06
N HIS A 34 5.83 -14.18 3.31
CA HIS A 34 4.71 -14.78 2.59
C HIS A 34 4.66 -14.37 1.12
N LEU A 35 5.00 -13.11 0.81
CA LEU A 35 5.02 -12.63 -0.56
C LEU A 35 6.16 -13.26 -1.36
N VAL A 36 7.34 -13.45 -0.77
CA VAL A 36 8.45 -14.19 -1.39
C VAL A 36 8.04 -15.63 -1.64
N GLU A 37 7.44 -16.30 -0.65
CA GLU A 37 6.95 -17.67 -0.77
C GLU A 37 5.92 -17.83 -1.91
N ILE A 38 5.00 -16.86 -2.07
CA ILE A 38 4.05 -16.85 -3.20
C ILE A 38 4.78 -16.77 -4.54
N VAL A 39 5.78 -15.90 -4.65
CA VAL A 39 6.59 -15.75 -5.87
C VAL A 39 7.30 -17.06 -6.20
N ASP A 40 7.83 -17.75 -5.18
CA ASP A 40 8.54 -19.03 -5.34
C ASP A 40 7.60 -20.17 -5.70
N GLN A 41 6.48 -20.33 -5.00
CA GLN A 41 5.48 -21.38 -5.29
C GLN A 41 4.85 -21.24 -6.68
N LEU A 42 4.69 -20.02 -7.17
CA LEU A 42 4.19 -19.75 -8.51
C LEU A 42 5.28 -19.88 -9.59
N ASN A 43 6.53 -20.20 -9.21
CA ASN A 43 7.70 -20.31 -10.09
C ASN A 43 7.91 -19.04 -10.95
N LEU A 44 7.75 -17.86 -10.35
CA LEU A 44 7.91 -16.59 -11.06
C LEU A 44 9.39 -16.16 -11.01
N ASN A 45 10.10 -16.32 -12.12
CA ASN A 45 11.51 -15.92 -12.22
C ASN A 45 11.67 -14.40 -12.22
N LYS A 46 10.73 -13.69 -12.84
CA LYS A 46 10.68 -12.22 -12.85
C LYS A 46 9.26 -11.74 -12.62
N VAL A 47 9.11 -10.66 -11.86
CA VAL A 47 7.83 -10.06 -11.50
C VAL A 47 7.86 -8.56 -11.65
N VAL A 48 6.74 -7.99 -12.08
CA VAL A 48 6.46 -6.57 -11.93
C VAL A 48 5.73 -6.38 -10.61
N LEU A 49 6.24 -5.51 -9.77
CA LEU A 49 5.61 -5.18 -8.49
C LEU A 49 4.80 -3.88 -8.63
N MET A 50 3.54 -3.93 -8.23
CA MET A 50 2.68 -2.75 -8.22
C MET A 50 1.96 -2.66 -6.89
N GLY A 51 1.93 -1.47 -6.30
CA GLY A 51 1.22 -1.23 -5.05
C GLY A 51 0.67 0.19 -4.94
N HIS A 52 -0.42 0.33 -4.18
CA HIS A 52 -1.02 1.61 -3.83
C HIS A 52 -0.85 1.89 -2.33
N SER A 53 -0.50 3.12 -1.98
CA SER A 53 -0.43 3.56 -0.57
C SER A 53 0.45 2.63 0.29
N ARG A 54 -0.09 1.97 1.31
CA ARG A 54 0.59 0.92 2.09
C ARG A 54 1.14 -0.20 1.19
N GLY A 55 0.39 -0.59 0.15
CA GLY A 55 0.85 -1.58 -0.82
C GLY A 55 2.07 -1.12 -1.61
N ALA A 56 2.20 0.17 -1.90
CA ALA A 56 3.40 0.73 -2.53
C ALA A 56 4.63 0.60 -1.62
N ALA A 57 4.49 0.90 -0.33
CA ALA A 57 5.57 0.71 0.65
C ALA A 57 5.99 -0.77 0.74
N ILE A 58 5.05 -1.70 0.74
CA ILE A 58 5.35 -3.15 0.74
C ILE A 58 6.02 -3.56 -0.58
N ALA A 59 5.56 -3.05 -1.73
CA ALA A 59 6.16 -3.32 -3.03
C ALA A 59 7.61 -2.82 -3.12
N ILE A 60 7.92 -1.66 -2.54
CA ILE A 60 9.29 -1.15 -2.40
C ILE A 60 10.17 -2.12 -1.61
N LEU A 61 9.71 -2.54 -0.44
CA LEU A 61 10.45 -3.49 0.40
C LEU A 61 10.65 -4.83 -0.32
N LEU A 62 9.61 -5.33 -0.99
CA LEU A 62 9.67 -6.57 -1.73
C LEU A 62 10.61 -6.46 -2.95
N ALA A 63 10.66 -5.30 -3.63
CA ALA A 63 11.60 -5.07 -4.73
C ALA A 63 13.04 -5.16 -4.26
N GLY A 64 13.38 -4.57 -3.11
CA GLY A 64 14.71 -4.71 -2.51
C GLY A 64 15.05 -6.15 -2.13
N VAL A 65 14.08 -6.91 -1.59
CA VAL A 65 14.30 -8.32 -1.21
C VAL A 65 14.45 -9.23 -2.43
N LEU A 66 13.66 -9.03 -3.47
CA LEU A 66 13.71 -9.84 -4.70
C LEU A 66 14.85 -9.45 -5.64
N ALA A 67 15.42 -8.26 -5.45
CA ALA A 67 16.53 -7.74 -6.24
C ALA A 67 16.30 -7.89 -7.76
N GLU A 68 17.14 -8.62 -8.47
CA GLU A 68 17.04 -8.82 -9.92
C GLU A 68 15.77 -9.56 -10.39
N ARG A 69 15.05 -10.22 -9.49
CA ARG A 69 13.74 -10.81 -9.80
C ARG A 69 12.63 -9.77 -9.92
N ALA A 70 12.79 -8.58 -9.33
CA ALA A 70 11.90 -7.44 -9.55
C ALA A 70 12.24 -6.78 -10.89
N GLN A 71 11.45 -7.05 -11.92
CA GLN A 71 11.67 -6.53 -13.27
C GLN A 71 11.33 -5.04 -13.38
N ALA A 72 10.28 -4.59 -12.67
CA ALA A 72 9.88 -3.20 -12.58
C ALA A 72 9.08 -2.97 -11.29
N LEU A 73 9.07 -1.72 -10.82
CA LEU A 73 8.32 -1.29 -9.65
C LEU A 73 7.38 -0.13 -10.01
N ILE A 74 6.09 -0.25 -9.69
CA ILE A 74 5.09 0.79 -9.88
C ILE A 74 4.47 1.14 -8.53
N MET A 75 4.58 2.41 -8.16
CA MET A 75 4.08 2.95 -6.89
C MET A 75 2.96 3.94 -7.17
N ILE A 76 1.76 3.66 -6.66
CA ILE A 76 0.60 4.54 -6.81
C ILE A 76 0.34 5.21 -5.47
N ASP A 77 0.52 6.51 -5.44
CA ASP A 77 0.30 7.43 -4.31
C ASP A 77 0.85 6.90 -2.98
N GLY A 78 2.07 6.37 -3.01
CA GLY A 78 2.74 5.83 -1.83
C GLY A 78 4.24 5.66 -2.00
N LEU A 79 4.97 5.87 -0.91
CA LEU A 79 6.41 5.63 -0.74
C LEU A 79 6.66 5.03 0.66
N LEU A 80 7.92 4.79 1.01
CA LEU A 80 8.29 4.45 2.40
C LEU A 80 8.13 5.69 3.29
N ALA A 81 6.98 5.78 3.94
CA ALA A 81 6.66 6.90 4.80
C ALA A 81 7.42 6.84 6.13
N ASN A 82 7.83 8.00 6.64
CA ASN A 82 8.31 8.13 8.00
C ASN A 82 7.14 8.48 8.92
N PHE A 83 6.53 7.46 9.52
CA PHE A 83 5.48 7.64 10.53
C PHE A 83 6.03 7.65 11.96
N VAL A 84 7.36 7.66 12.12
CA VAL A 84 8.02 7.56 13.42
C VAL A 84 8.79 8.84 13.69
N ASP A 85 8.48 9.50 14.80
CA ASP A 85 9.34 10.58 15.32
C ASP A 85 10.61 9.95 15.91
N GLU A 86 11.71 10.09 15.20
CA GLU A 86 13.01 9.54 15.59
C GLU A 86 13.49 10.04 16.95
N ARG A 87 12.97 11.19 17.40
CA ARG A 87 13.33 11.84 18.67
C ARG A 87 12.53 11.29 19.84
N ASN A 88 11.51 10.47 19.61
CA ASN A 88 10.59 10.04 20.67
C ASN A 88 10.22 8.56 20.59
N ALA A 89 11.23 7.68 20.49
CA ALA A 89 11.02 6.23 20.41
C ALA A 89 10.20 5.67 21.58
N ALA A 90 10.37 6.21 22.79
CA ALA A 90 9.61 5.78 23.97
C ALA A 90 8.12 6.10 23.81
N GLN A 91 7.76 7.25 23.27
CA GLN A 91 6.36 7.61 23.01
C GLN A 91 5.77 6.76 21.89
N GLN A 92 6.56 6.45 20.86
CA GLN A 92 6.15 5.54 19.78
C GLN A 92 5.78 4.16 20.34
N LEU A 93 6.62 3.59 21.20
CA LEU A 93 6.33 2.31 21.85
C LEU A 93 5.08 2.36 22.74
N LYS A 94 4.91 3.44 23.50
CA LYS A 94 3.69 3.63 24.31
C LYS A 94 2.43 3.68 23.44
N ASN A 95 2.50 4.41 22.33
CA ASN A 95 1.39 4.52 21.38
C ASN A 95 1.09 3.17 20.71
N PHE A 96 2.12 2.43 20.28
CA PHE A 96 1.98 1.08 19.74
C PHE A 96 1.27 0.15 20.73
N VAL A 97 1.75 0.06 21.97
CA VAL A 97 1.15 -0.81 23.00
C VAL A 97 -0.32 -0.41 23.26
N ARG A 98 -0.60 0.89 23.36
CA ARG A 98 -1.97 1.39 23.52
C ARG A 98 -2.86 0.96 22.35
N ASP A 99 -2.40 1.16 21.11
CA ASP A 99 -3.17 0.87 19.91
C ASP A 99 -3.34 -0.64 19.72
N HIS A 100 -2.29 -1.44 19.94
CA HIS A 100 -2.38 -2.89 19.90
C HIS A 100 -3.45 -3.41 20.87
N ARG A 101 -3.43 -2.98 22.13
CA ARG A 101 -4.44 -3.36 23.14
C ARG A 101 -5.85 -2.90 22.76
N LYS A 102 -5.98 -1.69 22.22
CA LYS A 102 -7.26 -1.13 21.76
C LYS A 102 -7.85 -1.94 20.63
N TYR A 103 -7.06 -2.22 19.60
CA TYR A 103 -7.54 -2.87 18.39
C TYR A 103 -7.69 -4.38 18.54
N THR A 104 -6.86 -5.05 19.34
CA THR A 104 -7.06 -6.48 19.68
C THR A 104 -8.37 -6.72 20.44
N LYS A 105 -8.80 -5.77 21.27
CA LYS A 105 -10.05 -5.87 22.03
C LYS A 105 -11.26 -5.28 21.29
N ARG A 106 -11.03 -4.72 20.10
CA ARG A 106 -12.11 -4.07 19.35
C ARG A 106 -13.03 -5.14 18.76
N PRO A 107 -14.35 -5.04 19.00
CA PRO A 107 -15.31 -5.94 18.36
C PRO A 107 -15.31 -5.73 16.84
N ASP A 108 -15.70 -6.76 16.13
CA ASP A 108 -15.93 -6.69 14.68
C ASP A 108 -16.85 -5.52 14.34
N ARG A 109 -16.58 -4.91 13.20
CA ARG A 109 -17.37 -3.79 12.73
C ARG A 109 -18.41 -4.28 11.74
N TYR A 110 -19.66 -3.96 12.03
CA TYR A 110 -20.82 -4.25 11.19
C TYR A 110 -21.44 -2.98 10.63
N PHE A 111 -21.95 -3.08 9.42
CA PHE A 111 -22.75 -2.07 8.74
C PHE A 111 -24.16 -2.65 8.53
N LYS A 112 -25.18 -1.78 8.61
CA LYS A 112 -26.57 -2.21 8.38
C LYS A 112 -26.83 -2.58 6.93
N SER A 113 -26.10 -1.96 6.00
CA SER A 113 -26.16 -2.20 4.55
C SER A 113 -24.86 -1.82 3.86
N GLU A 114 -24.73 -2.19 2.59
CA GLU A 114 -23.58 -1.78 1.74
C GLU A 114 -23.56 -0.25 1.55
N GLU A 115 -24.73 0.39 1.42
CA GLU A 115 -24.84 1.84 1.29
C GLU A 115 -24.29 2.56 2.53
N ALA A 116 -24.51 1.99 3.74
CA ALA A 116 -23.95 2.53 4.97
C ALA A 116 -22.40 2.43 4.99
N PHE A 117 -21.84 1.37 4.41
CA PHE A 117 -20.38 1.26 4.21
C PHE A 117 -19.90 2.29 3.19
N ILE A 118 -20.56 2.40 2.02
CA ILE A 118 -20.22 3.34 0.95
C ILE A 118 -20.22 4.77 1.49
N ALA A 119 -21.32 5.20 2.12
CA ALA A 119 -21.44 6.50 2.73
C ALA A 119 -20.30 6.78 3.74
N ARG A 120 -19.93 5.77 4.54
CA ARG A 120 -18.81 5.87 5.47
C ARG A 120 -17.47 6.02 4.75
N ARG A 121 -17.24 5.34 3.62
CA ARG A 121 -16.02 5.50 2.82
C ARG A 121 -15.91 6.89 2.22
N CYS A 122 -17.01 7.46 1.75
CA CYS A 122 -17.04 8.82 1.24
C CYS A 122 -16.60 9.85 2.30
N THR A 123 -16.88 9.64 3.60
CA THR A 123 -16.37 10.51 4.67
C THR A 123 -14.84 10.43 4.84
N TYR A 124 -14.17 9.45 4.22
CA TYR A 124 -12.70 9.28 4.21
C TYR A 124 -12.07 9.64 2.86
N GLY A 125 -12.76 10.40 2.02
CA GLY A 125 -12.22 10.91 0.77
C GLY A 125 -12.31 9.96 -0.42
N PHE A 126 -13.10 8.87 -0.33
CA PHE A 126 -13.47 8.10 -1.51
C PHE A 126 -14.58 8.82 -2.26
N ASP A 127 -14.55 8.79 -3.57
CA ASP A 127 -15.75 9.00 -4.37
C ASP A 127 -16.70 7.79 -4.25
N GLU A 128 -17.96 8.00 -4.61
CA GLU A 128 -18.99 6.97 -4.42
C GLU A 128 -18.74 5.71 -5.26
N ASN A 129 -18.27 5.86 -6.53
CA ASN A 129 -18.00 4.74 -7.41
C ASN A 129 -16.83 3.90 -6.89
N SER A 130 -15.73 4.52 -6.48
CA SER A 130 -14.61 3.83 -5.81
C SER A 130 -15.05 3.09 -4.55
N ALA A 131 -15.92 3.68 -3.74
CA ALA A 131 -16.45 3.04 -2.55
C ALA A 131 -17.34 1.83 -2.88
N LYS A 132 -18.15 1.90 -3.95
CA LYS A 132 -18.95 0.78 -4.48
C LYS A 132 -18.09 -0.37 -4.97
N LEU A 133 -16.99 -0.09 -5.68
CA LEU A 133 -16.04 -1.10 -6.16
C LEU A 133 -15.39 -1.87 -5.00
N LEU A 134 -15.18 -1.23 -3.85
CA LEU A 134 -14.58 -1.87 -2.68
C LEU A 134 -15.55 -2.78 -1.92
N ALA A 135 -16.84 -2.46 -1.87
CA ALA A 135 -17.82 -3.10 -1.00
C ALA A 135 -17.83 -4.63 -1.11
N PRO A 136 -17.89 -5.26 -2.31
CA PRO A 136 -17.95 -6.72 -2.45
C PRO A 136 -16.75 -7.45 -1.84
N ARG A 137 -15.57 -6.82 -1.83
CA ARG A 137 -14.33 -7.40 -1.29
C ARG A 137 -14.11 -7.04 0.17
N ALA A 138 -14.58 -5.87 0.60
CA ALA A 138 -14.41 -5.37 1.96
C ALA A 138 -15.41 -5.95 2.95
N LEU A 139 -16.57 -6.40 2.48
CA LEU A 139 -17.69 -6.81 3.31
C LEU A 139 -17.99 -8.31 3.20
N GLU A 140 -18.54 -8.83 4.28
CA GLU A 140 -19.08 -10.18 4.38
C GLU A 140 -20.47 -10.12 5.00
N LEU A 141 -21.45 -10.72 4.35
CA LEU A 141 -22.81 -10.82 4.90
C LEU A 141 -22.85 -11.80 6.08
N SER A 142 -23.44 -11.38 7.18
CA SER A 142 -23.64 -12.17 8.39
C SER A 142 -25.05 -11.95 8.94
N SER A 143 -25.42 -12.70 9.99
CA SER A 143 -26.69 -12.52 10.71
C SER A 143 -26.82 -11.14 11.41
N LEU A 144 -25.71 -10.45 11.66
CA LEU A 144 -25.66 -9.14 12.28
C LEU A 144 -25.54 -7.98 11.28
N GLY A 145 -25.59 -8.27 9.99
CA GLY A 145 -25.37 -7.33 8.90
C GLY A 145 -24.06 -7.56 8.16
N PHE A 146 -23.54 -6.55 7.52
CA PHE A 146 -22.32 -6.61 6.72
C PHE A 146 -21.08 -6.40 7.60
N ARG A 147 -20.33 -7.46 7.86
CA ARG A 147 -19.08 -7.43 8.62
C ARG A 147 -17.93 -6.89 7.75
N LEU A 148 -17.12 -6.00 8.30
CA LEU A 148 -15.87 -5.60 7.65
C LEU A 148 -14.85 -6.72 7.76
N ARG A 149 -14.31 -7.17 6.62
CA ARG A 149 -13.33 -8.27 6.55
C ARG A 149 -11.96 -7.92 7.11
N SER A 150 -11.58 -6.62 7.08
CA SER A 150 -10.25 -6.20 7.52
C SER A 150 -10.09 -6.30 9.03
N ASP A 151 -8.96 -6.86 9.47
CA ASP A 151 -8.59 -6.92 10.88
C ASP A 151 -8.46 -5.50 11.47
N PRO A 152 -9.13 -5.19 12.58
CA PRO A 152 -9.03 -3.87 13.22
C PRO A 152 -7.60 -3.47 13.59
N ARG A 153 -6.71 -4.41 13.84
CA ARG A 153 -5.30 -4.17 14.21
C ARG A 153 -4.48 -3.54 13.08
N LEU A 154 -4.93 -3.63 11.84
CA LEU A 154 -4.34 -2.92 10.69
C LEU A 154 -4.35 -1.40 10.83
N TYR A 155 -5.22 -0.85 11.69
CA TYR A 155 -5.31 0.59 11.98
C TYR A 155 -4.38 1.03 13.12
N GLY A 156 -3.68 0.12 13.77
CA GLY A 156 -2.69 0.41 14.80
C GLY A 156 -1.39 0.92 14.19
N ILE A 157 -0.68 1.75 14.96
CA ILE A 157 0.65 2.20 14.55
C ILE A 157 1.70 1.11 14.76
N SER A 158 2.77 1.14 13.96
CA SER A 158 3.92 0.25 14.15
C SER A 158 4.74 0.65 15.37
N ALA A 159 5.36 -0.35 16.03
CA ALA A 159 6.29 -0.12 17.13
C ALA A 159 7.55 0.64 16.68
N ASN A 160 7.94 0.44 15.43
CA ASN A 160 9.11 1.06 14.81
C ASN A 160 8.79 1.42 13.35
N GLY A 161 9.68 2.18 12.73
CA GLY A 161 9.63 2.54 11.31
C GLY A 161 11.03 2.75 10.77
N PHE A 162 11.14 2.92 9.46
CA PHE A 162 12.43 3.16 8.81
C PHE A 162 12.86 4.60 8.99
N ARG A 163 14.07 4.80 9.54
CA ARG A 163 14.74 6.10 9.59
C ARG A 163 15.23 6.49 8.20
N GLN A 164 15.54 7.77 8.00
CA GLN A 164 16.00 8.31 6.72
C GLN A 164 17.12 7.46 6.10
N LYS A 165 18.18 7.17 6.87
CA LYS A 165 19.29 6.34 6.37
C LYS A 165 18.84 4.95 5.94
N GLN A 166 17.98 4.30 6.71
CA GLN A 166 17.45 2.98 6.38
C GLN A 166 16.59 3.01 5.11
N ARG A 167 15.72 4.06 4.95
CA ARG A 167 14.94 4.22 3.70
C ARG A 167 15.85 4.42 2.50
N SER A 168 16.88 5.28 2.63
CA SER A 168 17.84 5.51 1.55
C SER A 168 18.61 4.24 1.17
N ASP A 169 18.97 3.42 2.16
CA ASP A 169 19.63 2.13 1.92
C ASP A 169 18.68 1.17 1.18
N LEU A 170 17.42 1.06 1.63
CA LEU A 170 16.39 0.24 0.96
C LEU A 170 16.10 0.70 -0.47
N TYR A 171 16.04 2.00 -0.72
CA TYR A 171 15.83 2.51 -2.08
C TYR A 171 17.01 2.21 -3.01
N ARG A 172 18.26 2.20 -2.50
CA ARG A 172 19.45 1.86 -3.33
C ARG A 172 19.49 0.41 -3.76
N GLU A 173 18.89 -0.50 -2.98
CA GLU A 173 18.78 -1.92 -3.34
C GLU A 173 17.80 -2.16 -4.51
N ILE A 174 17.00 -1.15 -4.90
CA ILE A 174 16.06 -1.27 -6.02
C ILE A 174 16.81 -0.99 -7.31
N VAL A 175 17.21 -2.04 -7.99
CA VAL A 175 17.95 -1.98 -9.27
C VAL A 175 17.02 -1.91 -10.49
N SER A 176 15.74 -2.26 -10.31
CA SER A 176 14.76 -2.24 -11.39
C SER A 176 14.28 -0.83 -11.73
N PRO A 177 13.84 -0.58 -12.98
CA PRO A 177 13.12 0.64 -13.32
C PRO A 177 11.91 0.85 -12.42
N ALA A 178 11.67 2.11 -12.01
CA ALA A 178 10.62 2.45 -11.09
C ALA A 178 9.77 3.63 -11.61
N LEU A 179 8.45 3.52 -11.45
CA LEU A 179 7.48 4.56 -11.73
C LEU A 179 6.69 4.89 -10.47
N ALA A 180 6.70 6.16 -10.07
CA ALA A 180 5.84 6.66 -9.00
C ALA A 180 4.78 7.59 -9.58
N VAL A 181 3.53 7.30 -9.33
CA VAL A 181 2.37 8.10 -9.73
C VAL A 181 1.72 8.69 -8.49
N PHE A 182 1.56 10.01 -8.44
CA PHE A 182 0.95 10.71 -7.30
C PHE A 182 -0.35 11.41 -7.68
N ALA A 183 -1.27 11.46 -6.73
CA ALA A 183 -2.45 12.30 -6.80
C ALA A 183 -2.10 13.77 -6.57
N GLY A 184 -2.86 14.67 -7.25
CA GLY A 184 -2.66 16.12 -7.19
C GLY A 184 -1.80 16.62 -8.32
N ALA A 185 -2.28 17.70 -8.98
CA ALA A 185 -1.59 18.32 -10.11
C ALA A 185 -0.45 19.26 -9.67
N ASP A 186 -0.52 19.78 -8.45
CA ASP A 186 0.41 20.80 -7.97
C ASP A 186 1.68 20.18 -7.36
N GLU A 187 2.78 20.92 -7.43
CA GLU A 187 3.98 20.57 -6.68
C GLU A 187 3.68 20.57 -5.18
N LEU A 188 4.24 19.59 -4.48
CA LEU A 188 4.14 19.53 -3.02
C LEU A 188 4.78 20.77 -2.41
N SER A 189 4.09 21.38 -1.45
CA SER A 189 4.65 22.48 -0.66
C SER A 189 6.02 22.09 -0.09
N PRO A 190 6.97 23.02 0.05
CA PRO A 190 8.26 22.78 0.68
C PRO A 190 8.17 22.19 2.09
N THR A 191 7.07 22.47 2.80
CA THR A 191 6.81 21.99 4.17
C THR A 191 6.05 20.65 4.20
N ASP A 192 5.61 20.13 3.04
CA ASP A 192 4.93 18.83 2.98
C ASP A 192 5.96 17.72 3.19
N TYR A 193 5.76 16.90 4.22
CA TYR A 193 6.63 15.76 4.52
C TYR A 193 6.77 14.79 3.34
N ARG A 194 5.76 14.71 2.46
CA ARG A 194 5.80 13.89 1.24
C ARG A 194 6.87 14.34 0.28
N ARG A 195 7.18 15.66 0.25
CA ARG A 195 8.28 16.20 -0.57
C ARG A 195 9.62 15.64 -0.12
N THR A 196 9.91 15.66 1.17
CA THR A 196 11.15 15.08 1.72
C THR A 196 11.30 13.61 1.34
N MET A 197 10.24 12.81 1.48
CA MET A 197 10.29 11.40 1.09
C MET A 197 10.51 11.20 -0.41
N LEU A 198 9.91 12.05 -1.23
CA LEU A 198 10.07 12.02 -2.67
C LEU A 198 11.49 12.39 -3.10
N ASP A 199 12.07 13.40 -2.46
CA ASP A 199 13.44 13.83 -2.72
C ASP A 199 14.46 12.76 -2.28
N GLU A 200 14.22 12.09 -1.15
CA GLU A 200 15.01 10.92 -0.72
C GLU A 200 14.95 9.78 -1.77
N ALA A 201 13.75 9.46 -2.24
CA ALA A 201 13.57 8.43 -3.25
C ALA A 201 14.26 8.79 -4.57
N LYS A 202 14.14 10.04 -5.05
CA LYS A 202 14.81 10.55 -6.27
C LYS A 202 16.33 10.43 -6.20
N ILE A 203 16.91 10.75 -5.03
CA ILE A 203 18.36 10.70 -4.83
C ILE A 203 18.86 9.25 -4.81
N ALA A 204 18.09 8.35 -4.24
CA ALA A 204 18.53 6.98 -4.00
C ALA A 204 18.16 6.00 -5.14
N MET A 205 17.06 6.23 -5.85
CA MET A 205 16.58 5.40 -6.95
C MET A 205 16.88 6.07 -8.29
N HIS A 206 18.00 5.74 -8.93
CA HIS A 206 18.47 6.38 -10.16
C HIS A 206 17.53 6.22 -11.36
N THR A 207 16.66 5.22 -11.37
CA THR A 207 15.74 4.90 -12.47
C THR A 207 14.31 5.33 -12.19
N LEU A 208 14.08 6.16 -11.14
CA LEU A 208 12.74 6.59 -10.73
C LEU A 208 12.16 7.64 -11.68
N GLN A 209 11.08 7.28 -12.37
CA GLN A 209 10.19 8.21 -13.06
C GLN A 209 9.07 8.65 -12.12
N ILE A 210 8.67 9.93 -12.20
CA ILE A 210 7.64 10.48 -11.33
C ILE A 210 6.62 11.20 -12.18
N GLU A 211 5.35 10.90 -11.96
CA GLU A 211 4.22 11.53 -12.62
C GLU A 211 3.16 11.94 -11.62
N ARG A 212 2.36 12.97 -12.02
CA ARG A 212 1.24 13.47 -11.24
C ARG A 212 -0.01 13.51 -12.09
N TYR A 213 -1.10 13.12 -11.47
CA TYR A 213 -2.42 13.17 -12.10
C TYR A 213 -3.40 13.90 -11.18
N PRO A 214 -4.36 14.63 -11.72
CA PRO A 214 -5.44 15.18 -10.92
C PRO A 214 -6.17 14.03 -10.21
N GLY A 215 -6.83 14.33 -9.10
CA GLY A 215 -7.60 13.32 -8.36
C GLY A 215 -7.21 13.20 -6.90
N THR A 216 -7.74 12.16 -6.25
CA THR A 216 -7.56 11.90 -4.82
C THR A 216 -6.55 10.76 -4.61
N HIS A 217 -6.27 10.45 -3.33
CA HIS A 217 -5.45 9.30 -2.93
C HIS A 217 -5.87 7.96 -3.60
N HIS A 218 -7.11 7.87 -4.05
CA HIS A 218 -7.65 6.67 -4.70
C HIS A 218 -7.80 6.80 -6.22
N LEU A 219 -6.99 7.64 -6.88
CA LEU A 219 -7.03 7.94 -8.32
C LEU A 219 -7.03 6.69 -9.22
N HIS A 220 -6.48 5.58 -8.78
CA HIS A 220 -6.44 4.31 -9.52
C HIS A 220 -7.79 3.58 -9.55
N MET A 221 -8.78 4.04 -8.79
CA MET A 221 -10.15 3.52 -8.76
C MET A 221 -11.15 4.47 -9.41
N ASP A 222 -10.71 5.65 -9.83
CA ASP A 222 -11.54 6.63 -10.55
C ASP A 222 -11.77 6.17 -12.00
N ASP A 223 -13.03 6.13 -12.44
CA ASP A 223 -13.42 5.60 -13.74
C ASP A 223 -12.78 6.37 -14.92
N GLY A 224 -12.52 7.66 -14.76
CA GLY A 224 -11.87 8.49 -15.79
C GLY A 224 -10.35 8.34 -15.79
N LEU A 225 -9.75 8.20 -14.61
CA LEU A 225 -8.29 8.16 -14.45
C LEU A 225 -7.71 6.76 -14.57
N ALA A 226 -8.40 5.73 -14.13
CA ALA A 226 -7.89 4.36 -14.12
C ALA A 226 -7.45 3.86 -15.52
N PRO A 227 -8.18 4.11 -16.62
CA PRO A 227 -7.73 3.74 -17.97
C PRO A 227 -6.46 4.48 -18.40
N MET A 228 -6.32 5.77 -18.04
CA MET A 228 -5.13 6.57 -18.34
C MET A 228 -3.92 6.02 -17.60
N LEU A 229 -4.07 5.75 -16.31
CA LEU A 229 -3.03 5.15 -15.47
C LEU A 229 -2.62 3.77 -15.99
N ALA A 230 -3.59 2.93 -16.36
CA ALA A 230 -3.31 1.61 -16.94
C ALA A 230 -2.48 1.73 -18.24
N SER A 231 -2.86 2.67 -19.13
CA SER A 231 -2.12 2.94 -20.37
C SER A 231 -0.70 3.43 -20.08
N ARG A 232 -0.54 4.29 -19.09
CA ARG A 232 0.78 4.81 -18.70
C ARG A 232 1.67 3.73 -18.06
N CYS A 233 1.10 2.93 -17.16
CA CYS A 233 1.82 1.80 -16.57
C CYS A 233 2.29 0.82 -17.66
N ARG A 234 1.43 0.55 -18.65
CA ARG A 234 1.79 -0.29 -19.79
C ARG A 234 2.94 0.32 -20.60
N ALA A 235 2.85 1.59 -20.98
CA ALA A 235 3.90 2.27 -21.73
C ALA A 235 5.24 2.30 -20.96
N PHE A 236 5.20 2.38 -19.63
CA PHE A 236 6.39 2.23 -18.80
C PHE A 236 6.96 0.82 -18.86
N LEU A 237 6.13 -0.22 -18.73
CA LEU A 237 6.57 -1.60 -18.76
C LEU A 237 7.12 -2.02 -20.12
N ASP A 238 6.59 -1.48 -21.23
CA ASP A 238 7.09 -1.71 -22.58
C ASP A 238 8.51 -1.14 -22.79
N GLN A 239 8.95 -0.20 -21.94
CA GLN A 239 10.32 0.33 -21.92
C GLN A 239 11.28 -0.51 -21.04
N CYS A 240 10.74 -1.39 -20.20
CA CYS A 240 11.51 -2.22 -19.25
C CYS A 240 11.84 -3.63 -19.81
N THR A 241 11.34 -3.94 -21.00
CA THR A 241 11.57 -5.21 -21.73
C THR A 241 12.62 -5.01 -22.78
#